data_1e8d96f27159be4a3ec5f85825504ce4
#
_entry.id   1e8d96f27159be4a3ec5f85825504ce4
#
_cell.length_a   1.000
_cell.length_b   1.000
_cell.length_c   1.000
_cell.angle_alpha   90.00
_cell.angle_beta   90.00
_cell.angle_gamma   90.00
#
_symmetry.space_group_name_H-M   'P 1'
#
loop_
_entity.id
_entity.type
_entity.pdbx_description
1 polymer ?
#
loop_
_entity_poly.entity_id
_entity_poly.type
_entity_poly.pdbx_seq_one_letter_code
_entity_poly.pdbx_strand_id
1 'polypeptide(L)'
;MYFKTVHFPSNLNHAQVETALRKASMKETISLDFTSKSINIGIDKIFWGLERKRNLKFTRIRTSFEFFLPKLIINLSKNPSVNFYKIRPGALSIVVAGLLFFGLFTGILGVIKGRPNIESLILFPVLIVIYIALTLFELRLTASRAVKVLNQI
;
A
#
# COMPACT_ATOMS: atom_id res chain seq x y z
N MET A 1 3.12 7.53 -8.60
CA MET A 1 1.82 7.97 -8.04
C MET A 1 1.80 7.70 -6.54
N TYR A 2 1.38 8.66 -5.71
CA TYR A 2 1.25 8.52 -4.26
C TYR A 2 -0.20 8.77 -3.88
N PHE A 3 -0.73 7.97 -2.93
CA PHE A 3 -2.10 8.14 -2.43
C PHE A 3 -2.19 9.17 -1.32
N LYS A 4 -1.20 9.18 -0.43
CA LYS A 4 -1.23 10.02 0.75
C LYS A 4 0.18 10.44 1.16
N THR A 5 0.34 11.71 1.50
CA THR A 5 1.49 12.24 2.23
C THR A 5 1.09 12.40 3.69
N VAL A 6 1.90 11.91 4.60
CA VAL A 6 1.66 11.98 6.05
C VAL A 6 2.84 12.71 6.67
N HIS A 7 2.56 13.86 7.28
CA HIS A 7 3.56 14.63 8.02
C HIS A 7 3.83 13.99 9.37
N PHE A 8 5.05 14.15 9.85
CA PHE A 8 5.42 13.66 11.16
C PHE A 8 4.68 14.46 12.25
N PRO A 9 4.37 13.83 13.40
CA PRO A 9 3.97 14.58 14.58
C PRO A 9 5.00 15.63 14.94
N SER A 10 4.56 16.79 15.40
CA SER A 10 5.44 17.96 15.70
C SER A 10 6.50 17.69 16.77
N ASN A 11 6.27 16.69 17.60
CA ASN A 11 7.19 16.26 18.68
C ASN A 11 8.24 15.24 18.23
N LEU A 12 8.21 14.78 16.96
CA LEU A 12 9.14 13.76 16.47
C LEU A 12 10.03 14.31 15.36
N ASN A 13 11.32 14.03 15.47
CA ASN A 13 12.27 14.31 14.41
C ASN A 13 12.41 13.12 13.44
N HIS A 14 13.05 13.38 12.30
CA HIS A 14 13.24 12.37 11.25
C HIS A 14 13.94 11.10 11.76
N ALA A 15 15.00 11.24 12.57
CA ALA A 15 15.78 10.12 13.07
C ALA A 15 14.95 9.22 14.02
N GLN A 16 14.10 9.82 14.84
CA GLN A 16 13.20 9.09 15.73
C GLN A 16 12.17 8.28 14.92
N VAL A 17 11.55 8.92 13.91
CA VAL A 17 10.59 8.24 13.02
C VAL A 17 11.25 7.08 12.26
N GLU A 18 12.44 7.29 11.73
CA GLU A 18 13.21 6.23 11.06
C GLU A 18 13.53 5.08 12.02
N THR A 19 14.02 5.37 13.21
CA THR A 19 14.38 4.37 14.23
C THR A 19 13.14 3.56 14.66
N ALA A 20 12.01 4.22 14.90
CA ALA A 20 10.77 3.54 15.27
C ALA A 20 10.27 2.60 14.18
N LEU A 21 10.22 3.05 12.94
CA LEU A 21 9.78 2.22 11.82
C LEU A 21 10.75 1.05 11.58
N ARG A 22 12.06 1.26 11.73
CA ARG A 22 13.05 0.17 11.66
C ARG A 22 12.86 -0.84 12.78
N LYS A 23 12.66 -0.39 14.02
CA LYS A 23 12.43 -1.26 15.19
C LYS A 23 11.15 -2.10 15.02
N ALA A 24 10.09 -1.54 14.44
CA ALA A 24 8.82 -2.22 14.19
C ALA A 24 8.82 -3.06 12.90
N SER A 25 9.93 -3.12 12.15
CA SER A 25 10.01 -3.83 10.88
C SER A 25 10.95 -5.04 10.93
N MET A 26 10.63 -6.05 10.10
CA MET A 26 11.58 -7.09 9.70
C MET A 26 12.31 -6.66 8.44
N LYS A 27 13.63 -6.88 8.41
CA LYS A 27 14.44 -6.58 7.24
C LYS A 27 14.11 -7.56 6.10
N GLU A 28 13.82 -7.04 4.94
CA GLU A 28 13.63 -7.80 3.71
C GLU A 28 14.68 -7.40 2.67
N THR A 29 15.16 -8.38 1.91
CA THR A 29 16.16 -8.18 0.86
C THR A 29 15.52 -8.10 -0.53
N ILE A 30 14.35 -8.72 -0.68
CA ILE A 30 13.60 -8.76 -1.93
C ILE A 30 12.71 -7.53 -2.04
N SER A 31 12.39 -7.13 -3.27
CA SER A 31 11.50 -5.99 -3.51
C SER A 31 10.14 -6.18 -2.80
N LEU A 32 9.75 -5.20 -1.98
CA LEU A 32 8.48 -5.24 -1.27
C LEU A 32 7.26 -5.26 -2.22
N ASP A 33 7.44 -4.90 -3.48
CA ASP A 33 6.36 -4.93 -4.47
C ASP A 33 5.86 -6.36 -4.73
N PHE A 34 6.74 -7.37 -4.58
CA PHE A 34 6.45 -8.78 -4.88
C PHE A 34 6.43 -9.69 -3.64
N THR A 35 6.81 -9.18 -2.47
CA THR A 35 6.80 -9.99 -1.24
C THR A 35 5.36 -10.25 -0.80
N SER A 36 4.96 -11.51 -0.74
CA SER A 36 3.61 -11.94 -0.33
C SER A 36 3.64 -12.88 0.88
N LYS A 37 4.66 -12.76 1.72
CA LYS A 37 4.78 -13.66 2.89
C LYS A 37 3.80 -13.22 3.97
N SER A 38 2.78 -14.03 4.26
CA SER A 38 2.09 -14.01 5.54
C SER A 38 2.87 -14.94 6.47
N ILE A 39 3.42 -14.43 7.54
CA ILE A 39 4.08 -15.24 8.55
C ILE A 39 3.37 -14.92 9.86
N ASN A 40 3.05 -15.93 10.65
CA ASN A 40 2.75 -15.78 12.08
C ASN A 40 4.07 -15.40 12.78
N ILE A 41 4.46 -14.14 12.63
CA ILE A 41 5.68 -13.61 13.21
C ILE A 41 5.35 -13.17 14.63
N GLY A 42 6.29 -13.39 15.54
CA GLY A 42 6.21 -12.94 16.91
C GLY A 42 5.74 -11.47 16.99
N ILE A 43 4.98 -11.22 18.00
CA ILE A 43 4.01 -10.14 18.23
C ILE A 43 4.53 -8.72 18.00
N ASP A 44 5.85 -8.51 17.89
CA ASP A 44 6.46 -7.17 17.92
C ASP A 44 6.70 -6.52 16.57
N LYS A 45 6.63 -7.25 15.45
CA LYS A 45 6.92 -6.73 14.12
C LYS A 45 5.65 -6.53 13.31
N ILE A 46 5.45 -5.31 12.83
CA ILE A 46 4.23 -4.89 12.13
C ILE A 46 4.49 -4.69 10.64
N PHE A 47 5.74 -4.42 10.26
CA PHE A 47 6.13 -4.10 8.90
C PHE A 47 7.23 -5.01 8.36
N TRP A 48 7.25 -5.17 7.03
CA TRP A 48 8.42 -5.56 6.26
C TRP A 48 9.16 -4.30 5.85
N GLY A 49 10.46 -4.23 6.09
CA GLY A 49 11.29 -3.07 5.78
C GLY A 49 12.34 -3.40 4.72
N LEU A 50 12.44 -2.59 3.69
CA LEU A 50 13.47 -2.66 2.64
C LEU A 50 14.24 -1.36 2.61
N GLU A 51 15.54 -1.47 2.76
CA GLU A 51 16.45 -0.34 2.65
C GLU A 51 16.97 -0.16 1.24
N ARG A 52 16.89 1.05 0.70
CA ARG A 52 17.48 1.49 -0.56
C ARG A 52 18.42 2.65 -0.34
N LYS A 53 19.24 3.00 -1.33
CA LYS A 53 20.25 4.08 -1.20
C LYS A 53 19.65 5.41 -0.69
N ARG A 54 18.50 5.82 -1.21
CA ARG A 54 17.87 7.12 -0.92
C ARG A 54 16.63 7.04 -0.03
N ASN A 55 16.01 5.87 0.09
CA ASN A 55 14.71 5.70 0.74
C ASN A 55 14.65 4.40 1.54
N LEU A 56 13.85 4.46 2.60
CA LEU A 56 13.36 3.30 3.33
C LEU A 56 11.93 3.01 2.89
N LYS A 57 11.65 1.78 2.62
CA LYS A 57 10.33 1.32 2.21
C LYS A 57 9.80 0.34 3.24
N PHE A 58 8.55 0.53 3.65
CA PHE A 58 7.88 -0.37 4.58
C PHE A 58 6.54 -0.80 4.01
N THR A 59 6.18 -2.05 4.18
CA THR A 59 4.84 -2.55 3.89
C THR A 59 4.33 -3.33 5.08
N ARG A 60 3.03 -3.23 5.35
CA ARG A 60 2.40 -3.91 6.47
C ARG A 60 2.52 -5.44 6.33
N ILE A 61 2.84 -6.12 7.42
CA ILE A 61 2.71 -7.57 7.51
C ILE A 61 1.23 -7.89 7.52
N ARG A 62 0.81 -8.81 6.67
CA ARG A 62 -0.58 -9.19 6.48
C ARG A 62 -0.84 -10.56 7.04
N THR A 63 -2.01 -10.73 7.61
CA THR A 63 -2.56 -12.05 7.95
C THR A 63 -3.13 -12.72 6.71
N SER A 64 -3.41 -14.02 6.78
CA SER A 64 -3.96 -14.79 5.66
C SER A 64 -5.27 -14.19 5.12
N PHE A 65 -6.13 -13.63 6.00
CA PHE A 65 -7.38 -12.98 5.60
C PHE A 65 -7.18 -11.63 4.90
N GLU A 66 -6.07 -10.95 5.18
CA GLU A 66 -5.76 -9.62 4.61
C GLU A 66 -5.05 -9.71 3.26
N PHE A 67 -4.85 -10.91 2.74
CA PHE A 67 -4.17 -11.15 1.46
C PHE A 67 -4.85 -10.43 0.28
N PHE A 68 -6.19 -10.35 0.30
CA PHE A 68 -6.98 -9.71 -0.74
C PHE A 68 -6.90 -8.18 -0.75
N LEU A 69 -6.40 -7.57 0.33
CA LEU A 69 -6.26 -6.12 0.38
C LEU A 69 -5.18 -5.63 -0.59
N PRO A 70 -5.38 -4.51 -1.28
CA PRO A 70 -4.36 -3.92 -2.14
C PRO A 70 -3.10 -3.57 -1.36
N LYS A 71 -1.94 -3.97 -1.85
CA LYS A 71 -0.67 -3.74 -1.16
C LYS A 71 -0.27 -2.27 -1.19
N LEU A 72 0.01 -1.69 -0.03
CA LEU A 72 0.52 -0.34 0.12
C LEU A 72 1.94 -0.33 0.66
N ILE A 73 2.72 0.64 0.23
CA ILE A 73 4.12 0.82 0.60
C ILE A 73 4.31 2.23 1.16
N ILE A 74 4.78 2.31 2.38
CA ILE A 74 5.27 3.54 3.01
C ILE A 74 6.67 3.80 2.45
N ASN A 75 6.90 5.00 1.95
CA ASN A 75 8.19 5.44 1.43
C ASN A 75 8.69 6.62 2.28
N LEU A 76 9.72 6.39 3.06
CA LEU A 76 10.40 7.37 3.89
C LEU A 76 11.71 7.75 3.21
N SER A 77 11.93 9.04 2.98
CA SER A 77 13.22 9.55 2.48
C SER A 77 14.28 9.42 3.57
N LYS A 78 15.52 9.12 3.22
CA LYS A 78 16.66 9.20 4.15
C LYS A 78 17.18 10.64 4.37
N ASN A 79 16.66 11.61 3.64
CA ASN A 79 17.03 13.00 3.82
C ASN A 79 16.40 13.55 5.11
N PRO A 80 17.19 13.99 6.10
CA PRO A 80 16.69 14.46 7.38
C PRO A 80 15.86 15.74 7.30
N SER A 81 15.95 16.52 6.22
CA SER A 81 15.13 17.71 6.01
C SER A 81 13.68 17.41 5.61
N VAL A 82 13.36 16.14 5.34
CA VAL A 82 12.02 15.72 4.93
C VAL A 82 11.21 15.28 6.16
N ASN A 83 10.17 16.04 6.49
CA ASN A 83 9.31 15.79 7.66
C ASN A 83 8.01 15.07 7.32
N PHE A 84 8.04 14.19 6.33
CA PHE A 84 6.88 13.40 5.92
C PHE A 84 7.29 12.06 5.33
N TYR A 85 6.37 11.11 5.33
CA TYR A 85 6.44 9.90 4.50
C TYR A 85 5.28 9.86 3.50
N LYS A 86 5.48 9.14 2.43
CA LYS A 86 4.49 8.97 1.37
C LYS A 86 3.99 7.54 1.32
N ILE A 87 2.69 7.35 1.12
CA ILE A 87 2.09 6.02 0.91
C ILE A 87 1.75 5.88 -0.56
N ARG A 88 2.24 4.82 -1.19
CA ARG A 88 1.99 4.48 -2.59
C ARG A 88 1.43 3.06 -2.72
N PRO A 89 0.70 2.75 -3.80
CA PRO A 89 0.34 1.38 -4.13
C PRO A 89 1.60 0.56 -4.48
N GLY A 90 1.58 -0.72 -4.18
CA GLY A 90 2.54 -1.70 -4.69
C GLY A 90 2.32 -1.96 -6.18
N ALA A 91 3.32 -2.53 -6.86
CA ALA A 91 3.24 -2.81 -8.30
C ALA A 91 2.05 -3.72 -8.65
N LEU A 92 1.84 -4.78 -7.88
CA LEU A 92 0.71 -5.69 -8.10
C LEU A 92 -0.64 -4.97 -7.97
N SER A 93 -0.78 -4.07 -7.00
CA SER A 93 -2.02 -3.28 -6.85
C SER A 93 -2.28 -2.36 -8.05
N ILE A 94 -1.23 -1.82 -8.65
CA ILE A 94 -1.35 -1.00 -9.88
C ILE A 94 -1.78 -1.88 -11.06
N VAL A 95 -1.18 -3.07 -11.20
CA VAL A 95 -1.55 -4.03 -12.26
C VAL A 95 -3.01 -4.44 -12.15
N VAL A 96 -3.48 -4.79 -10.96
CA VAL A 96 -4.89 -5.15 -10.73
C VAL A 96 -5.82 -3.99 -11.10
N ALA A 97 -5.52 -2.77 -10.65
CA ALA A 97 -6.29 -1.59 -11.04
C ALA A 97 -6.31 -1.41 -12.56
N GLY A 98 -5.15 -1.53 -13.22
CA GLY A 98 -5.05 -1.44 -14.68
C GLY A 98 -5.91 -2.47 -15.42
N LEU A 99 -5.92 -3.72 -14.95
CA LEU A 99 -6.76 -4.78 -15.53
C LEU A 99 -8.26 -4.49 -15.36
N LEU A 100 -8.69 -3.98 -14.21
CA LEU A 100 -10.08 -3.59 -13.98
C LEU A 100 -10.53 -2.46 -14.91
N PHE A 101 -9.71 -1.42 -15.06
CA PHE A 101 -10.00 -0.33 -15.98
C PHE A 101 -9.95 -0.76 -17.44
N PHE A 102 -9.03 -1.65 -17.81
CA PHE A 102 -8.96 -2.22 -19.16
C PHE A 102 -10.21 -3.03 -19.49
N GLY A 103 -10.69 -3.85 -18.53
CA GLY A 103 -11.93 -4.62 -18.70
C GLY A 103 -13.15 -3.71 -18.88
N LEU A 104 -13.26 -2.63 -18.11
CA LEU A 104 -14.32 -1.64 -18.30
C LEU A 104 -14.23 -0.97 -19.68
N PHE A 105 -13.03 -0.57 -20.09
CA PHE A 105 -12.80 0.06 -21.40
C PHE A 105 -13.20 -0.86 -22.55
N THR A 106 -12.84 -2.15 -22.50
CA THR A 106 -13.25 -3.13 -23.52
C THR A 106 -14.77 -3.34 -23.57
N GLY A 107 -15.44 -3.31 -22.41
CA GLY A 107 -16.90 -3.33 -22.32
C GLY A 107 -17.55 -2.14 -23.03
N ILE A 108 -17.05 -0.93 -22.79
CA ILE A 108 -17.53 0.30 -23.45
C ILE A 108 -17.30 0.25 -24.96
N LEU A 109 -16.11 -0.20 -25.41
CA LEU A 109 -15.84 -0.38 -26.83
C LEU A 109 -16.79 -1.39 -27.50
N GLY A 110 -17.20 -2.43 -26.79
CA GLY A 110 -18.21 -3.39 -27.26
C GLY A 110 -19.54 -2.72 -27.56
N VAL A 111 -19.99 -1.81 -26.70
CA VAL A 111 -21.22 -1.01 -26.93
C VAL A 111 -21.09 -0.16 -28.20
N ILE A 112 -19.98 0.57 -28.33
CA ILE A 112 -19.75 1.46 -29.50
C ILE A 112 -19.76 0.65 -30.82
N LYS A 113 -19.27 -0.58 -30.79
CA LYS A 113 -19.25 -1.48 -31.96
C LYS A 113 -20.56 -2.25 -32.20
N GLY A 114 -21.63 -1.92 -31.48
CA GLY A 114 -22.91 -2.59 -31.60
C GLY A 114 -22.93 -4.05 -31.08
N ARG A 115 -21.94 -4.43 -30.28
CA ARG A 115 -21.84 -5.76 -29.64
C ARG A 115 -21.73 -5.60 -28.11
N PRO A 116 -22.76 -5.10 -27.43
CA PRO A 116 -22.71 -4.86 -26.01
C PRO A 116 -22.58 -6.18 -25.23
N ASN A 117 -21.56 -6.25 -24.38
CA ASN A 117 -21.47 -7.28 -23.35
C ASN A 117 -21.98 -6.66 -22.04
N ILE A 118 -23.27 -6.84 -21.75
CA ILE A 118 -23.94 -6.24 -20.59
C ILE A 118 -23.30 -6.74 -19.29
N GLU A 119 -22.86 -7.99 -19.23
CA GLU A 119 -22.21 -8.57 -18.04
C GLU A 119 -20.91 -7.81 -17.71
N SER A 120 -20.09 -7.52 -18.70
CA SER A 120 -18.84 -6.78 -18.48
C SER A 120 -19.08 -5.34 -18.05
N LEU A 121 -20.16 -4.70 -18.55
CA LEU A 121 -20.50 -3.33 -18.20
C LEU A 121 -21.02 -3.19 -16.76
N ILE A 122 -21.54 -4.25 -16.18
CA ILE A 122 -21.98 -4.26 -14.77
C ILE A 122 -20.84 -4.75 -13.88
N LEU A 123 -20.18 -5.83 -14.26
CA LEU A 123 -19.15 -6.50 -13.45
C LEU A 123 -17.96 -5.59 -13.15
N PHE A 124 -17.37 -4.96 -14.17
CA PHE A 124 -16.15 -4.16 -13.95
C PHE A 124 -16.37 -2.91 -13.10
N PRO A 125 -17.43 -2.10 -13.25
CA PRO A 125 -17.73 -1.02 -12.32
C PRO A 125 -17.89 -1.49 -10.88
N VAL A 126 -18.61 -2.60 -10.65
CA VAL A 126 -18.78 -3.17 -9.31
C VAL A 126 -17.43 -3.58 -8.71
N LEU A 127 -16.59 -4.29 -9.47
CA LEU A 127 -15.25 -4.68 -9.02
C LEU A 127 -14.35 -3.47 -8.76
N ILE A 128 -14.44 -2.40 -9.55
CA ILE A 128 -13.69 -1.15 -9.34
C ILE A 128 -14.11 -0.51 -8.01
N VAL A 129 -15.42 -0.41 -7.73
CA VAL A 129 -15.93 0.15 -6.47
C VAL A 129 -15.42 -0.66 -5.27
N ILE A 130 -15.50 -1.99 -5.34
CA ILE A 130 -14.99 -2.88 -4.30
C ILE A 130 -13.48 -2.67 -4.12
N TYR A 131 -12.72 -2.61 -5.22
CA TYR A 131 -11.27 -2.41 -5.17
C TYR A 131 -10.88 -1.06 -4.53
N ILE A 132 -11.62 0.01 -4.84
CA ILE A 132 -11.43 1.33 -4.22
C ILE A 132 -11.72 1.25 -2.72
N ALA A 133 -12.82 0.63 -2.32
CA ALA A 133 -13.18 0.48 -0.90
C ALA A 133 -12.09 -0.30 -0.13
N LEU A 134 -11.60 -1.42 -0.68
CA LEU A 134 -10.52 -2.20 -0.10
C LEU A 134 -9.21 -1.39 -0.01
N THR A 135 -8.92 -0.56 -1.02
CA THR A 135 -7.74 0.31 -1.03
C THR A 135 -7.81 1.38 0.06
N LEU A 136 -8.97 2.01 0.24
CA LEU A 136 -9.19 3.00 1.30
C LEU A 136 -9.10 2.36 2.69
N PHE A 137 -9.66 1.16 2.84
CA PHE A 137 -9.56 0.40 4.08
C PHE A 137 -8.10 0.06 4.43
N GLU A 138 -7.33 -0.47 3.48
CA GLU A 138 -5.90 -0.75 3.68
C GLU A 138 -5.09 0.52 3.96
N LEU A 139 -5.45 1.64 3.32
CA LEU A 139 -4.81 2.94 3.58
C LEU A 139 -5.02 3.39 5.04
N ARG A 140 -6.23 3.21 5.56
CA ARG A 140 -6.55 3.50 6.98
C ARG A 140 -5.77 2.57 7.91
N LEU A 141 -5.73 1.27 7.64
CA LEU A 141 -4.99 0.31 8.45
C LEU A 141 -3.49 0.60 8.45
N THR A 142 -2.91 0.83 7.28
CA THR A 142 -1.47 1.13 7.13
C THR A 142 -1.11 2.42 7.86
N ALA A 143 -1.90 3.48 7.69
CA ALA A 143 -1.67 4.76 8.37
C ALA A 143 -1.83 4.63 9.90
N SER A 144 -2.89 3.97 10.37
CA SER A 144 -3.13 3.73 11.80
C SER A 144 -1.99 2.94 12.45
N ARG A 145 -1.50 1.88 11.79
CA ARG A 145 -0.37 1.09 12.28
C ARG A 145 0.92 1.90 12.33
N ALA A 146 1.17 2.76 11.32
CA ALA A 146 2.32 3.66 11.34
C ALA A 146 2.24 4.65 12.50
N VAL A 147 1.10 5.29 12.71
CA VAL A 147 0.88 6.22 13.84
C VAL A 147 1.05 5.50 15.17
N LYS A 148 0.51 4.28 15.33
CA LYS A 148 0.68 3.50 16.56
C LYS A 148 2.16 3.25 16.89
N VAL A 149 2.99 2.94 15.89
CA VAL A 149 4.43 2.76 16.07
C VAL A 149 5.12 4.06 16.48
N LEU A 150 4.71 5.19 15.91
CA LEU A 150 5.29 6.50 16.22
C LEU A 150 4.89 7.00 17.62
N ASN A 151 3.72 6.63 18.11
CA ASN A 151 3.25 7.02 19.46
C ASN A 151 3.88 6.16 20.59
N GLN A 152 4.68 5.15 20.25
CA GLN A 152 5.39 4.30 21.22
C GLN A 152 6.82 4.79 21.53
N ILE A 153 7.20 5.94 20.96
CA ILE A 153 8.46 6.63 21.23
C ILE A 153 8.27 7.66 22.34
#